data_dddfbb80f369e96b6d8e5592c8bfe4a6
#
_entry.id   dddfbb80f369e96b6d8e5592c8bfe4a6
#
_cell.length_a   1.000
_cell.length_b   1.000
_cell.length_c   1.000
_cell.angle_alpha   90.00
_cell.angle_beta   90.00
_cell.angle_gamma   90.00
#
_symmetry.space_group_name_H-M   'P 1'
#
loop_
_entity.id
_entity.type
_entity.pdbx_description
1 polymer ?
#
loop_
_entity_poly.entity_id
_entity_poly.type
_entity_poly.pdbx_seq_one_letter_code
_entity_poly.pdbx_strand_id
1 'polypeptide(L)'
;MRSLFVQYVAPLWPGLALSGLVAGVSIELGKVAWLASHGLSALTIAIMLGIALGNTVFARMASHCGAGVAFSKQNLLRLGIVLYAFRLTFQDIGQVGMAGVTIDALMLTSTFALAMLLGTKVFKLDRHTAILIGAGSSICGAAAVMATEPVVRSRAEQVTVAVSTVVVFGTLAIFLYPLLYRFNLQWHLFDTSPSAFGIYAGSTIHEVAQVVAAARSVNQEAANTAVIAKMVRVMMLAPFLIILSAYLAREKKSGFRNLVAATQHSGKAGGRLAIPWFAFVFIAMVGLNSAALLPRDLVADAISLDTWLLAMAMAALGLTTHLSAIRRAGIKPLLLAMLLFAWLVIGGVAINCFVMALFG
;
A
#
# COMPACT_ATOMS: atom_id res chain seq x y z
N MET A 1 -3.26 30.26 -22.30
CA MET A 1 -3.03 29.71 -20.96
C MET A 1 -4.28 29.72 -20.08
N ARG A 2 -5.08 30.80 -19.98
CA ARG A 2 -6.32 30.83 -19.17
C ARG A 2 -7.38 29.77 -19.58
N SER A 3 -7.56 29.45 -20.85
CA SER A 3 -8.57 28.46 -21.31
C SER A 3 -8.22 27.03 -20.94
N LEU A 4 -6.96 26.63 -21.02
CA LEU A 4 -6.50 25.30 -20.64
C LEU A 4 -6.59 25.07 -19.12
N PHE A 5 -6.24 26.08 -18.33
CA PHE A 5 -6.33 26.00 -16.86
C PHE A 5 -7.78 25.81 -16.40
N VAL A 6 -8.73 26.58 -16.96
CA VAL A 6 -10.15 26.48 -16.63
C VAL A 6 -10.72 25.12 -17.08
N GLN A 7 -10.31 24.62 -18.23
CA GLN A 7 -10.83 23.38 -18.77
C GLN A 7 -10.34 22.12 -18.06
N TYR A 8 -9.10 22.09 -17.55
CA TYR A 8 -8.49 20.91 -16.92
C TYR A 8 -8.43 20.99 -15.38
N VAL A 9 -8.30 22.16 -14.80
CA VAL A 9 -8.12 22.35 -13.35
C VAL A 9 -9.43 22.63 -12.63
N ALA A 10 -10.34 23.38 -13.26
CA ALA A 10 -11.62 23.71 -12.63
C ALA A 10 -12.46 22.47 -12.20
N PRO A 11 -12.52 21.36 -12.97
CA PRO A 11 -13.25 20.17 -12.54
C PRO A 11 -12.62 19.44 -11.35
N LEU A 12 -11.31 19.65 -11.09
CA LEU A 12 -10.60 18.99 -10.02
C LEU A 12 -10.78 19.68 -8.66
N TRP A 13 -11.00 21.00 -8.67
CA TRP A 13 -11.03 21.83 -7.47
C TRP A 13 -11.98 21.33 -6.36
N PRO A 14 -13.26 20.99 -6.65
CA PRO A 14 -14.17 20.59 -5.59
C PRO A 14 -13.72 19.30 -4.87
N GLY A 15 -13.22 18.33 -5.63
CA GLY A 15 -12.72 17.07 -5.07
C GLY A 15 -11.38 17.23 -4.33
N LEU A 16 -10.48 18.09 -4.84
CA LEU A 16 -9.23 18.46 -4.17
C LEU A 16 -9.52 19.18 -2.85
N ALA A 17 -10.45 20.15 -2.85
CA ALA A 17 -10.85 20.86 -1.65
C ALA A 17 -11.47 19.91 -0.62
N LEU A 18 -12.34 18.99 -1.04
CA LEU A 18 -12.94 18.00 -0.14
C LEU A 18 -11.87 17.08 0.47
N SER A 19 -11.00 16.49 -0.34
CA SER A 19 -9.92 15.63 0.18
C SER A 19 -8.91 16.40 1.03
N GLY A 20 -8.64 17.67 0.69
CA GLY A 20 -7.80 18.57 1.48
C GLY A 20 -8.41 18.91 2.84
N LEU A 21 -9.72 19.20 2.88
CA LEU A 21 -10.42 19.48 4.13
C LEU A 21 -10.40 18.25 5.06
N VAL A 22 -10.73 17.08 4.54
CA VAL A 22 -10.66 15.83 5.32
C VAL A 22 -9.23 15.57 5.81
N ALA A 23 -8.22 15.78 4.95
CA ALA A 23 -6.82 15.66 5.32
C ALA A 23 -6.41 16.62 6.42
N GLY A 24 -6.79 17.91 6.32
CA GLY A 24 -6.50 18.92 7.33
C GLY A 24 -7.11 18.57 8.69
N VAL A 25 -8.39 18.22 8.71
CA VAL A 25 -9.06 17.74 9.94
C VAL A 25 -8.34 16.52 10.52
N SER A 26 -7.92 15.58 9.65
CA SER A 26 -7.24 14.37 10.08
C SER A 26 -5.85 14.63 10.66
N ILE A 27 -5.12 15.59 10.08
CA ILE A 27 -3.79 16.01 10.57
C ILE A 27 -3.93 16.66 11.95
N GLU A 28 -4.92 17.54 12.15
CA GLU A 28 -5.15 18.17 13.45
C GLU A 28 -5.63 17.15 14.50
N LEU A 29 -6.54 16.25 14.15
CA LEU A 29 -6.95 15.16 15.03
C LEU A 29 -5.79 14.21 15.36
N GLY A 30 -4.88 13.96 14.42
CA GLY A 30 -3.69 13.14 14.64
C GLY A 30 -2.69 13.72 15.65
N LYS A 31 -2.77 15.03 15.93
CA LYS A 31 -1.98 15.70 16.99
C LYS A 31 -2.57 15.51 18.39
N VAL A 32 -3.82 15.07 18.49
CA VAL A 32 -4.48 14.84 19.78
C VAL A 32 -3.81 13.65 20.47
N ALA A 33 -3.22 13.90 21.65
CA ALA A 33 -2.41 12.92 22.37
C ALA A 33 -3.17 11.61 22.65
N TRP A 34 -4.46 11.69 22.94
CA TRP A 34 -5.30 10.52 23.16
C TRP A 34 -5.44 9.65 21.91
N LEU A 35 -5.68 10.25 20.74
CA LEU A 35 -5.76 9.51 19.46
C LEU A 35 -4.40 8.91 19.07
N ALA A 36 -3.33 9.69 19.24
CA ALA A 36 -1.97 9.25 18.96
C ALA A 36 -1.55 8.07 19.86
N SER A 37 -1.90 8.11 21.16
CA SER A 37 -1.60 7.02 22.11
C SER A 37 -2.36 5.72 21.80
N HIS A 38 -3.49 5.79 21.08
CA HIS A 38 -4.23 4.64 20.60
C HIS A 38 -3.84 4.21 19.17
N GLY A 39 -2.75 4.72 18.65
CA GLY A 39 -2.20 4.33 17.35
C GLY A 39 -2.94 4.92 16.13
N LEU A 40 -3.82 5.91 16.36
CA LEU A 40 -4.55 6.59 15.28
C LEU A 40 -3.70 7.71 14.68
N SER A 41 -3.01 7.40 13.60
CA SER A 41 -2.26 8.40 12.83
C SER A 41 -3.19 9.30 12.00
N ALA A 42 -2.69 10.47 11.59
CA ALA A 42 -3.43 11.35 10.68
C ALA A 42 -3.90 10.63 9.40
N LEU A 43 -3.09 9.73 8.85
CA LEU A 43 -3.41 8.97 7.64
C LEU A 43 -4.52 7.94 7.90
N THR A 44 -4.49 7.28 9.08
CA THR A 44 -5.55 6.35 9.51
C THR A 44 -6.86 7.10 9.73
N ILE A 45 -6.81 8.25 10.38
CA ILE A 45 -8.00 9.10 10.59
C ILE A 45 -8.55 9.57 9.25
N ALA A 46 -7.69 9.99 8.31
CA ALA A 46 -8.10 10.45 6.99
C ALA A 46 -8.87 9.37 6.20
N ILE A 47 -8.40 8.14 6.20
CA ILE A 47 -9.10 7.05 5.51
C ILE A 47 -10.41 6.69 6.22
N MET A 48 -10.45 6.67 7.55
CA MET A 48 -11.67 6.39 8.32
C MET A 48 -12.74 7.46 8.10
N LEU A 49 -12.38 8.74 8.22
CA LEU A 49 -13.30 9.85 7.91
C LEU A 49 -13.74 9.80 6.44
N GLY A 50 -12.81 9.50 5.52
CA GLY A 50 -13.13 9.29 4.13
C GLY A 50 -14.16 8.18 3.91
N ILE A 51 -14.02 7.03 4.56
CA ILE A 51 -15.00 5.92 4.47
C ILE A 51 -16.36 6.35 5.04
N ALA A 52 -16.38 7.01 6.19
CA ALA A 52 -17.61 7.50 6.79
C ALA A 52 -18.34 8.48 5.86
N LEU A 53 -17.63 9.49 5.34
CA LEU A 53 -18.19 10.46 4.40
C LEU A 53 -18.55 9.83 3.05
N GLY A 54 -17.75 8.87 2.56
CA GLY A 54 -17.98 8.14 1.32
C GLY A 54 -19.30 7.36 1.30
N ASN A 55 -19.67 6.81 2.43
CA ASN A 55 -20.90 6.02 2.59
C ASN A 55 -22.11 6.84 3.08
N THR A 56 -21.94 8.14 3.35
CA THR A 56 -23.04 9.02 3.82
C THR A 56 -23.31 10.15 2.84
N VAL A 57 -22.40 11.11 2.72
CA VAL A 57 -22.61 12.38 2.02
C VAL A 57 -22.04 12.38 0.60
N PHE A 58 -20.92 11.72 0.38
CA PHE A 58 -20.17 11.79 -0.87
C PHE A 58 -20.97 11.29 -2.09
N ALA A 59 -21.87 10.33 -1.91
CA ALA A 59 -22.71 9.83 -3.00
C ALA A 59 -23.52 10.96 -3.67
N ARG A 60 -23.93 11.99 -2.91
CA ARG A 60 -24.65 13.16 -3.41
C ARG A 60 -23.75 14.19 -4.10
N MET A 61 -22.45 14.20 -3.77
CA MET A 61 -21.45 15.14 -4.26
C MET A 61 -20.54 14.52 -5.34
N ALA A 62 -20.68 13.24 -5.60
CA ALA A 62 -19.79 12.47 -6.48
C ALA A 62 -19.71 13.04 -7.91
N SER A 63 -20.81 13.59 -8.44
CA SER A 63 -20.85 14.23 -9.76
C SER A 63 -19.93 15.47 -9.87
N HIS A 64 -19.77 16.23 -8.78
CA HIS A 64 -18.98 17.44 -8.75
C HIS A 64 -17.55 17.21 -8.22
N CYS A 65 -17.39 16.31 -7.23
CA CYS A 65 -16.13 16.07 -6.55
C CYS A 65 -15.33 14.89 -7.10
N GLY A 66 -15.96 14.01 -7.88
CA GLY A 66 -15.39 12.73 -8.30
C GLY A 66 -14.07 12.84 -9.04
N ALA A 67 -13.94 13.80 -9.97
CA ALA A 67 -12.72 14.01 -10.74
C ALA A 67 -11.52 14.39 -9.84
N GLY A 68 -11.70 15.33 -8.90
CA GLY A 68 -10.66 15.75 -7.98
C GLY A 68 -10.30 14.69 -6.95
N VAL A 69 -11.30 13.93 -6.46
CA VAL A 69 -11.06 12.78 -5.58
C VAL A 69 -10.27 11.69 -6.30
N ALA A 70 -10.58 11.39 -7.56
CA ALA A 70 -9.82 10.44 -8.37
C ALA A 70 -8.38 10.91 -8.60
N PHE A 71 -8.19 12.21 -8.85
CA PHE A 71 -6.86 12.82 -8.97
C PHE A 71 -6.05 12.69 -7.66
N SER A 72 -6.65 13.00 -6.51
CA SER A 72 -6.02 12.84 -5.20
C SER A 72 -5.60 11.39 -4.97
N LYS A 73 -6.50 10.44 -5.21
CA LYS A 73 -6.27 9.01 -5.02
C LYS A 73 -5.14 8.45 -5.88
N GLN A 74 -4.93 8.95 -7.11
CA GLN A 74 -3.94 8.41 -8.04
C GLN A 74 -2.66 9.26 -8.12
N ASN A 75 -2.80 10.55 -8.37
CA ASN A 75 -1.66 11.42 -8.66
C ASN A 75 -1.00 11.94 -7.38
N LEU A 76 -1.80 12.41 -6.40
CA LEU A 76 -1.23 12.85 -5.13
C LEU A 76 -0.64 11.69 -4.34
N LEU A 77 -1.24 10.48 -4.41
CA LEU A 77 -0.65 9.28 -3.83
C LEU A 77 0.73 8.99 -4.40
N ARG A 78 0.87 8.99 -5.74
CA ARG A 78 2.17 8.73 -6.38
C ARG A 78 3.20 9.79 -6.04
N LEU A 79 2.80 11.06 -6.03
CA LEU A 79 3.67 12.16 -5.66
C LEU A 79 4.07 12.07 -4.18
N GLY A 80 3.11 11.76 -3.29
CA GLY A 80 3.39 11.49 -1.88
C GLY A 80 4.40 10.35 -1.72
N ILE A 81 4.22 9.20 -2.41
CA ILE A 81 5.19 8.10 -2.37
C ILE A 81 6.58 8.57 -2.81
N VAL A 82 6.68 9.36 -3.86
CA VAL A 82 7.97 9.91 -4.32
C VAL A 82 8.60 10.82 -3.28
N LEU A 83 7.83 11.73 -2.67
CA LEU A 83 8.32 12.62 -1.63
C LEU A 83 8.62 11.89 -0.31
N TYR A 84 7.94 10.79 -0.04
CA TYR A 84 8.23 9.94 1.11
C TYR A 84 9.69 9.44 1.11
N ALA A 85 10.33 9.34 -0.06
CA ALA A 85 11.73 9.00 -0.22
C ALA A 85 12.67 9.92 0.59
N PHE A 86 12.29 11.17 0.85
CA PHE A 86 13.08 12.10 1.66
C PHE A 86 13.13 11.75 3.15
N ARG A 87 12.30 10.80 3.61
CA ARG A 87 12.38 10.25 4.97
C ARG A 87 13.42 9.15 5.11
N LEU A 88 14.05 8.72 4.01
CA LEU A 88 14.88 7.54 3.91
C LEU A 88 16.23 7.85 3.32
N THR A 89 17.24 7.12 3.78
CA THR A 89 18.56 7.06 3.18
C THR A 89 18.94 5.61 2.91
N PHE A 90 19.87 5.36 1.99
CA PHE A 90 20.42 4.01 1.81
C PHE A 90 21.16 3.51 3.05
N GLN A 91 21.69 4.43 3.85
CA GLN A 91 22.31 4.11 5.13
C GLN A 91 21.29 3.52 6.12
N ASP A 92 20.08 4.09 6.18
CA ASP A 92 19.00 3.56 7.03
C ASP A 92 18.55 2.16 6.56
N ILE A 93 18.48 1.93 5.24
CA ILE A 93 18.19 0.62 4.66
C ILE A 93 19.30 -0.39 5.04
N GLY A 94 20.55 0.06 5.02
CA GLY A 94 21.69 -0.74 5.48
C GLY A 94 21.58 -1.21 6.93
N GLN A 95 20.90 -0.44 7.79
CA GLN A 95 20.68 -0.81 9.20
C GLN A 95 19.74 -2.02 9.37
N VAL A 96 18.73 -2.17 8.50
CA VAL A 96 17.87 -3.37 8.49
C VAL A 96 18.64 -4.59 7.99
N GLY A 97 19.69 -4.37 7.22
CA GLY A 97 20.64 -5.37 6.77
C GLY A 97 20.05 -6.39 5.78
N MET A 98 20.88 -7.37 5.42
CA MET A 98 20.47 -8.45 4.50
C MET A 98 19.37 -9.32 5.10
N ALA A 99 19.31 -9.46 6.42
CA ALA A 99 18.24 -10.20 7.09
C ALA A 99 16.86 -9.59 6.79
N GLY A 100 16.69 -8.28 6.97
CA GLY A 100 15.42 -7.60 6.69
C GLY A 100 15.02 -7.68 5.22
N VAL A 101 15.98 -7.51 4.29
CA VAL A 101 15.73 -7.68 2.85
C VAL A 101 15.26 -9.10 2.54
N THR A 102 15.90 -10.11 3.15
CA THR A 102 15.53 -11.52 2.96
C THR A 102 14.14 -11.81 3.52
N ILE A 103 13.81 -11.27 4.71
CA ILE A 103 12.48 -11.39 5.32
C ILE A 103 11.44 -10.81 4.36
N ASP A 104 11.64 -9.59 3.86
CA ASP A 104 10.68 -8.93 2.98
C ASP A 104 10.51 -9.67 1.65
N ALA A 105 11.59 -10.20 1.06
CA ALA A 105 11.52 -10.99 -0.16
C ALA A 105 10.75 -12.31 0.05
N LEU A 106 10.99 -13.00 1.16
CA LEU A 106 10.27 -14.23 1.51
C LEU A 106 8.79 -13.94 1.82
N MET A 107 8.50 -12.89 2.57
CA MET A 107 7.13 -12.48 2.87
C MET A 107 6.37 -12.09 1.61
N LEU A 108 6.98 -11.31 0.71
CA LEU A 108 6.36 -10.91 -0.54
C LEU A 108 6.05 -12.13 -1.42
N THR A 109 7.06 -12.98 -1.65
CA THR A 109 6.92 -14.12 -2.55
C THR A 109 5.96 -15.16 -2.02
N SER A 110 6.05 -15.52 -0.73
CA SER A 110 5.17 -16.50 -0.10
C SER A 110 3.72 -16.02 -0.04
N THR A 111 3.50 -14.75 0.36
CA THR A 111 2.15 -14.17 0.44
C THR A 111 1.50 -14.09 -0.94
N PHE A 112 2.24 -13.64 -1.96
CA PHE A 112 1.71 -13.56 -3.31
C PHE A 112 1.43 -14.95 -3.91
N ALA A 113 2.35 -15.91 -3.72
CA ALA A 113 2.14 -17.29 -4.16
C ALA A 113 0.91 -17.91 -3.48
N LEU A 114 0.75 -17.70 -2.17
CA LEU A 114 -0.41 -18.17 -1.41
C LEU A 114 -1.70 -17.53 -1.90
N ALA A 115 -1.69 -16.21 -2.20
CA ALA A 115 -2.82 -15.49 -2.76
C ALA A 115 -3.26 -16.07 -4.10
N MET A 116 -2.30 -16.38 -4.99
CA MET A 116 -2.58 -16.98 -6.29
C MET A 116 -3.11 -18.40 -6.13
N LEU A 117 -2.51 -19.20 -5.27
CA LEU A 117 -2.93 -20.59 -5.04
C LEU A 117 -4.34 -20.65 -4.44
N LEU A 118 -4.56 -19.99 -3.31
CA LEU A 118 -5.85 -19.99 -2.63
C LEU A 118 -6.93 -19.27 -3.44
N GLY A 119 -6.61 -18.08 -3.97
CA GLY A 119 -7.56 -17.26 -4.72
C GLY A 119 -8.09 -17.97 -5.94
N THR A 120 -7.23 -18.57 -6.75
CA THR A 120 -7.64 -19.19 -8.01
C THR A 120 -8.11 -20.63 -7.85
N LYS A 121 -7.41 -21.47 -7.05
CA LYS A 121 -7.72 -22.89 -6.95
C LYS A 121 -8.77 -23.21 -5.88
N VAL A 122 -8.69 -22.57 -4.71
CA VAL A 122 -9.58 -22.88 -3.58
C VAL A 122 -10.85 -22.03 -3.66
N PHE A 123 -10.73 -20.72 -3.67
CA PHE A 123 -11.89 -19.82 -3.69
C PHE A 123 -12.49 -19.61 -5.08
N LYS A 124 -11.78 -20.04 -6.13
CA LYS A 124 -12.19 -19.87 -7.54
C LYS A 124 -12.56 -18.43 -7.87
N LEU A 125 -11.78 -17.50 -7.33
CA LEU A 125 -11.88 -16.08 -7.66
C LEU A 125 -11.35 -15.83 -9.07
N ASP A 126 -11.85 -14.76 -9.68
CA ASP A 126 -11.23 -14.24 -10.89
C ASP A 126 -9.75 -13.93 -10.65
N ARG A 127 -8.93 -14.29 -11.62
CA ARG A 127 -7.47 -14.19 -11.52
C ARG A 127 -6.99 -12.76 -11.28
N HIS A 128 -7.62 -11.76 -11.91
CA HIS A 128 -7.27 -10.36 -11.71
C HIS A 128 -7.53 -9.94 -10.26
N THR A 129 -8.65 -10.35 -9.69
CA THR A 129 -8.97 -10.12 -8.28
C THR A 129 -7.96 -10.78 -7.35
N ALA A 130 -7.57 -12.04 -7.63
CA ALA A 130 -6.56 -12.73 -6.84
C ALA A 130 -5.18 -12.05 -6.91
N ILE A 131 -4.74 -11.58 -8.11
CA ILE A 131 -3.50 -10.82 -8.29
C ILE A 131 -3.55 -9.51 -7.50
N LEU A 132 -4.65 -8.77 -7.57
CA LEU A 132 -4.79 -7.49 -6.86
C LEU A 132 -4.76 -7.65 -5.34
N ILE A 133 -5.52 -8.61 -4.80
CA ILE A 133 -5.51 -8.92 -3.36
C ILE A 133 -4.11 -9.40 -2.94
N GLY A 134 -3.50 -10.27 -3.76
CA GLY A 134 -2.14 -10.76 -3.52
C GLY A 134 -1.11 -9.64 -3.50
N ALA A 135 -1.10 -8.76 -4.49
CA ALA A 135 -0.18 -7.62 -4.56
C ALA A 135 -0.40 -6.66 -3.37
N GLY A 136 -1.66 -6.36 -3.04
CA GLY A 136 -1.99 -5.52 -1.89
C GLY A 136 -1.49 -6.11 -0.57
N SER A 137 -1.76 -7.39 -0.33
CA SER A 137 -1.35 -8.07 0.91
C SER A 137 0.16 -8.31 0.98
N SER A 138 0.82 -8.55 -0.14
CA SER A 138 2.24 -8.92 -0.17
C SER A 138 3.20 -7.73 -0.17
N ILE A 139 2.78 -6.50 -0.51
CA ILE A 139 3.71 -5.37 -0.66
C ILE A 139 3.34 -4.20 0.27
N CYS A 140 2.49 -3.29 -0.19
CA CYS A 140 2.22 -2.04 0.53
C CYS A 140 0.74 -1.63 0.49
N GLY A 141 -0.14 -2.59 0.49
CA GLY A 141 -1.56 -2.31 0.63
C GLY A 141 -2.19 -1.70 -0.61
N ALA A 142 -3.00 -0.68 -0.40
CA ALA A 142 -3.75 -0.02 -1.46
C ALA A 142 -2.85 0.56 -2.56
N ALA A 143 -1.67 1.06 -2.23
CA ALA A 143 -0.70 1.58 -3.20
C ALA A 143 -0.25 0.48 -4.19
N ALA A 144 0.01 -0.75 -3.70
CA ALA A 144 0.36 -1.88 -4.55
C ALA A 144 -0.81 -2.32 -5.44
N VAL A 145 -2.04 -2.34 -4.91
CA VAL A 145 -3.25 -2.62 -5.72
C VAL A 145 -3.37 -1.63 -6.87
N MET A 146 -3.25 -0.31 -6.57
CA MET A 146 -3.35 0.76 -7.57
C MET A 146 -2.23 0.72 -8.60
N ALA A 147 -1.01 0.38 -8.18
CA ALA A 147 0.13 0.24 -9.09
C ALA A 147 0.03 -1.02 -9.97
N THR A 148 -0.64 -2.06 -9.48
CA THR A 148 -0.84 -3.33 -10.20
C THR A 148 -2.00 -3.26 -11.20
N GLU A 149 -3.01 -2.43 -10.92
CA GLU A 149 -4.19 -2.26 -11.79
C GLU A 149 -3.86 -2.05 -13.28
N PRO A 150 -3.02 -1.07 -13.66
CA PRO A 150 -2.73 -0.81 -15.06
C PRO A 150 -1.94 -1.96 -15.73
N VAL A 151 -1.20 -2.74 -14.95
CA VAL A 151 -0.46 -3.92 -15.43
C VAL A 151 -1.41 -5.06 -15.76
N VAL A 152 -2.36 -5.31 -14.86
CA VAL A 152 -3.35 -6.40 -14.97
C VAL A 152 -4.54 -5.99 -15.84
N ARG A 153 -4.80 -4.69 -15.97
CA ARG A 153 -5.97 -4.11 -16.65
C ARG A 153 -7.29 -4.60 -16.05
N SER A 154 -7.38 -4.53 -14.75
CA SER A 154 -8.52 -4.98 -13.99
C SER A 154 -9.67 -3.96 -14.01
N ARG A 155 -10.89 -4.44 -13.72
CA ARG A 155 -12.06 -3.58 -13.61
C ARG A 155 -12.05 -2.81 -12.28
N ALA A 156 -12.66 -1.62 -12.27
CA ALA A 156 -12.72 -0.77 -11.07
C ALA A 156 -13.34 -1.48 -9.85
N GLU A 157 -14.30 -2.37 -10.08
CA GLU A 157 -14.91 -3.19 -9.03
C GLU A 157 -13.92 -4.12 -8.35
N GLN A 158 -13.03 -4.78 -9.14
CA GLN A 158 -12.00 -5.69 -8.64
C GLN A 158 -10.96 -4.93 -7.81
N VAL A 159 -10.59 -3.72 -8.28
CA VAL A 159 -9.69 -2.81 -7.54
C VAL A 159 -10.32 -2.40 -6.21
N THR A 160 -11.58 -1.98 -6.22
CA THR A 160 -12.31 -1.57 -5.01
C THR A 160 -12.37 -2.70 -4.00
N VAL A 161 -12.66 -3.92 -4.44
CA VAL A 161 -12.69 -5.11 -3.58
C VAL A 161 -11.32 -5.37 -2.96
N ALA A 162 -10.26 -5.39 -3.77
CA ALA A 162 -8.91 -5.63 -3.28
C ALA A 162 -8.46 -4.55 -2.29
N VAL A 163 -8.69 -3.27 -2.58
CA VAL A 163 -8.39 -2.16 -1.68
C VAL A 163 -9.16 -2.29 -0.37
N SER A 164 -10.46 -2.62 -0.44
CA SER A 164 -11.29 -2.78 0.75
C SER A 164 -10.79 -3.88 1.68
N THR A 165 -10.33 -5.02 1.14
CA THR A 165 -9.75 -6.09 1.96
C THR A 165 -8.48 -5.64 2.67
N VAL A 166 -7.60 -4.94 1.97
CA VAL A 166 -6.37 -4.38 2.55
C VAL A 166 -6.66 -3.38 3.66
N VAL A 167 -7.63 -2.48 3.45
CA VAL A 167 -8.01 -1.48 4.45
C VAL A 167 -8.55 -2.16 5.71
N VAL A 168 -9.44 -3.14 5.55
CA VAL A 168 -10.05 -3.86 6.69
C VAL A 168 -8.96 -4.56 7.52
N PHE A 169 -8.15 -5.42 6.90
CA PHE A 169 -7.14 -6.19 7.64
C PHE A 169 -5.95 -5.35 8.09
N GLY A 170 -5.62 -4.30 7.34
CA GLY A 170 -4.60 -3.34 7.76
C GLY A 170 -5.03 -2.50 8.95
N THR A 171 -6.30 -2.10 9.02
CA THR A 171 -6.86 -1.41 10.20
C THR A 171 -6.90 -2.35 11.40
N LEU A 172 -7.27 -3.62 11.20
CA LEU A 172 -7.22 -4.62 12.26
C LEU A 172 -5.80 -4.82 12.80
N ALA A 173 -4.80 -4.78 11.92
CA ALA A 173 -3.39 -4.90 12.30
C ALA A 173 -2.92 -3.82 13.29
N ILE A 174 -3.44 -2.57 13.18
CA ILE A 174 -3.07 -1.48 14.09
C ILE A 174 -3.30 -1.86 15.56
N PHE A 175 -4.35 -2.60 15.83
CA PHE A 175 -4.72 -3.02 17.17
C PHE A 175 -4.14 -4.39 17.54
N LEU A 176 -4.11 -5.32 16.59
CA LEU A 176 -3.68 -6.70 16.82
C LEU A 176 -2.17 -6.79 17.11
N TYR A 177 -1.32 -6.08 16.34
CA TYR A 177 0.13 -6.22 16.47
C TYR A 177 0.68 -5.71 17.82
N PRO A 178 0.24 -4.57 18.36
CA PRO A 178 0.63 -4.16 19.70
C PRO A 178 0.16 -5.14 20.79
N LEU A 179 -1.01 -5.75 20.60
CA LEU A 179 -1.50 -6.79 21.51
C LEU A 179 -0.60 -8.04 21.44
N LEU A 180 -0.24 -8.48 20.25
CA LEU A 180 0.70 -9.60 20.05
C LEU A 180 2.07 -9.31 20.67
N TYR A 181 2.56 -8.07 20.58
CA TYR A 181 3.80 -7.66 21.23
C TYR A 181 3.71 -7.78 22.75
N ARG A 182 2.61 -7.33 23.37
CA ARG A 182 2.37 -7.49 24.81
C ARG A 182 2.33 -8.96 25.24
N PHE A 183 1.69 -9.81 24.45
CA PHE A 183 1.72 -11.24 24.70
C PHE A 183 3.11 -11.82 24.55
N ASN A 184 3.87 -11.40 23.53
CA ASN A 184 5.25 -11.84 23.35
C ASN A 184 6.17 -11.46 24.52
N LEU A 185 5.98 -10.32 25.15
CA LEU A 185 6.70 -9.93 26.37
C LEU A 185 6.48 -10.90 27.55
N GLN A 186 5.32 -11.57 27.58
CA GLN A 186 5.01 -12.55 28.64
C GLN A 186 5.47 -13.96 28.30
N TRP A 187 5.35 -14.35 27.01
CA TRP A 187 5.57 -15.74 26.58
C TRP A 187 6.91 -15.97 25.92
N HIS A 188 7.64 -14.89 25.57
CA HIS A 188 8.98 -14.95 24.94
C HIS A 188 9.05 -15.87 23.72
N LEU A 189 8.01 -15.82 22.84
CA LEU A 189 7.89 -16.68 21.66
C LEU A 189 8.93 -16.34 20.59
N PHE A 190 9.33 -15.07 20.52
CA PHE A 190 10.39 -14.56 19.63
C PHE A 190 11.06 -13.35 20.29
N ASP A 191 12.10 -12.79 19.66
CA ASP A 191 12.84 -11.65 20.18
C ASP A 191 11.90 -10.52 20.61
N THR A 192 12.03 -10.11 21.88
CA THR A 192 11.19 -9.09 22.52
C THR A 192 11.70 -7.68 22.32
N SER A 193 12.83 -7.50 21.62
CA SER A 193 13.38 -6.17 21.36
C SER A 193 12.42 -5.34 20.51
N PRO A 194 12.33 -4.03 20.77
CA PRO A 194 11.51 -3.12 19.95
C PRO A 194 11.93 -3.13 18.47
N SER A 195 13.20 -3.30 18.19
CA SER A 195 13.75 -3.37 16.84
C SER A 195 13.24 -4.63 16.09
N ALA A 196 13.30 -5.81 16.74
CA ALA A 196 12.76 -7.05 16.15
C ALA A 196 11.25 -6.95 15.87
N PHE A 197 10.50 -6.38 16.82
CA PHE A 197 9.09 -6.09 16.58
C PHE A 197 8.90 -5.11 15.41
N GLY A 198 9.75 -4.11 15.28
CA GLY A 198 9.75 -3.18 14.17
C GLY A 198 9.92 -3.87 12.82
N ILE A 199 10.92 -4.76 12.68
CA ILE A 199 11.13 -5.55 11.47
C ILE A 199 9.91 -6.42 11.17
N TYR A 200 9.37 -7.12 12.16
CA TYR A 200 8.18 -7.95 12.01
C TYR A 200 6.97 -7.13 11.56
N ALA A 201 6.66 -6.02 12.23
CA ALA A 201 5.53 -5.17 11.88
C ALA A 201 5.70 -4.54 10.49
N GLY A 202 6.90 -4.07 10.15
CA GLY A 202 7.22 -3.48 8.85
C GLY A 202 7.09 -4.48 7.70
N SER A 203 7.55 -5.71 7.92
CA SER A 203 7.53 -6.79 6.91
C SER A 203 6.15 -7.44 6.74
N THR A 204 5.17 -7.20 7.60
CA THR A 204 3.89 -7.93 7.59
C THR A 204 2.65 -7.06 7.53
N ILE A 205 2.59 -5.89 8.16
CA ILE A 205 1.44 -4.99 8.08
C ILE A 205 1.32 -4.40 6.66
N HIS A 206 0.11 -4.11 6.21
CA HIS A 206 -0.19 -3.74 4.83
C HIS A 206 0.36 -2.36 4.44
N GLU A 207 0.03 -1.29 5.16
CA GLU A 207 0.32 0.08 4.77
C GLU A 207 1.30 0.78 5.73
N VAL A 208 2.08 1.72 5.20
CA VAL A 208 3.06 2.50 5.97
C VAL A 208 2.40 3.19 7.17
N ALA A 209 1.25 3.82 6.96
CA ALA A 209 0.53 4.51 8.04
C ALA A 209 0.13 3.55 9.17
N GLN A 210 -0.33 2.37 8.81
CA GLN A 210 -0.74 1.33 9.77
C GLN A 210 0.49 0.76 10.51
N VAL A 211 1.61 0.60 9.81
CA VAL A 211 2.90 0.21 10.41
C VAL A 211 3.33 1.22 11.47
N VAL A 212 3.33 2.50 11.10
CA VAL A 212 3.70 3.58 12.03
C VAL A 212 2.76 3.60 13.23
N ALA A 213 1.45 3.47 13.01
CA ALA A 213 0.47 3.49 14.09
C ALA A 213 0.67 2.31 15.06
N ALA A 214 0.83 1.09 14.53
CA ALA A 214 1.05 -0.10 15.34
C ALA A 214 2.38 -0.03 16.11
N ALA A 215 3.48 0.35 15.44
CA ALA A 215 4.79 0.35 16.05
C ALA A 215 5.01 1.49 17.06
N ARG A 216 4.43 2.68 16.83
CA ARG A 216 4.46 3.79 17.81
C ARG A 216 3.78 3.47 19.12
N SER A 217 2.79 2.59 19.13
CA SER A 217 2.15 2.17 20.39
C SER A 217 3.06 1.32 21.27
N VAL A 218 4.18 0.83 20.73
CA VAL A 218 5.25 0.17 21.48
C VAL A 218 6.26 1.22 21.93
N ASN A 219 7.00 1.80 21.00
CA ASN A 219 7.92 2.94 21.25
C ASN A 219 8.41 3.56 19.92
N GLN A 220 9.25 4.60 20.02
CA GLN A 220 9.79 5.30 18.85
C GLN A 220 10.82 4.47 18.07
N GLU A 221 11.62 3.63 18.75
CA GLU A 221 12.59 2.74 18.12
C GLU A 221 11.89 1.72 17.23
N ALA A 222 10.86 1.04 17.75
CA ALA A 222 10.05 0.12 16.98
C ALA A 222 9.43 0.80 15.74
N ALA A 223 8.94 2.04 15.90
CA ALA A 223 8.36 2.80 14.79
C ALA A 223 9.38 3.12 13.69
N ASN A 224 10.58 3.55 14.06
CA ASN A 224 11.65 3.87 13.11
C ASN A 224 12.06 2.62 12.32
N THR A 225 12.36 1.52 13.02
CA THR A 225 12.74 0.25 12.40
C THR A 225 11.63 -0.31 11.52
N ALA A 226 10.37 -0.23 11.96
CA ALA A 226 9.24 -0.71 11.20
C ALA A 226 9.01 0.07 9.90
N VAL A 227 9.23 1.39 9.92
CA VAL A 227 9.16 2.22 8.72
C VAL A 227 10.26 1.83 7.74
N ILE A 228 11.50 1.67 8.21
CA ILE A 228 12.64 1.31 7.35
C ILE A 228 12.41 -0.06 6.71
N ALA A 229 12.03 -1.08 7.48
CA ALA A 229 11.69 -2.40 6.97
C ALA A 229 10.56 -2.31 5.92
N LYS A 230 9.49 -1.56 6.22
CA LYS A 230 8.40 -1.36 5.26
C LYS A 230 8.85 -0.69 3.97
N MET A 231 9.81 0.23 4.03
CA MET A 231 10.31 0.91 2.83
C MET A 231 11.13 -0.01 1.92
N VAL A 232 11.90 -0.94 2.48
CA VAL A 232 12.55 -2.01 1.71
C VAL A 232 11.50 -2.79 0.91
N ARG A 233 10.39 -3.16 1.57
CA ARG A 233 9.29 -3.87 0.91
C ARG A 233 8.59 -3.02 -0.16
N VAL A 234 8.40 -1.72 0.05
CA VAL A 234 7.85 -0.80 -0.96
C VAL A 234 8.76 -0.71 -2.18
N MET A 235 10.08 -0.69 -2.01
CA MET A 235 11.01 -0.71 -3.13
C MET A 235 10.90 -1.98 -3.98
N MET A 236 10.53 -3.11 -3.38
CA MET A 236 10.30 -4.37 -4.10
C MET A 236 9.08 -4.32 -5.05
N LEU A 237 8.22 -3.29 -4.94
CA LEU A 237 7.09 -3.09 -5.85
C LEU A 237 7.55 -2.95 -7.31
N ALA A 238 8.64 -2.22 -7.56
CA ALA A 238 9.14 -2.01 -8.91
C ALA A 238 9.57 -3.32 -9.60
N PRO A 239 10.48 -4.13 -9.04
CA PRO A 239 10.83 -5.42 -9.64
C PRO A 239 9.65 -6.38 -9.70
N PHE A 240 8.76 -6.38 -8.71
CA PHE A 240 7.53 -7.19 -8.73
C PHE A 240 6.65 -6.85 -9.95
N LEU A 241 6.38 -5.57 -10.21
CA LEU A 241 5.54 -5.15 -11.34
C LEU A 241 6.20 -5.47 -12.70
N ILE A 242 7.52 -5.38 -12.79
CA ILE A 242 8.26 -5.76 -14.00
C ILE A 242 8.11 -7.27 -14.25
N ILE A 243 8.34 -8.09 -13.22
CA ILE A 243 8.19 -9.54 -13.30
C ILE A 243 6.75 -9.93 -13.66
N LEU A 244 5.77 -9.35 -12.97
CA LEU A 244 4.35 -9.59 -13.24
C LEU A 244 3.96 -9.20 -14.67
N SER A 245 4.41 -8.04 -15.15
CA SER A 245 4.16 -7.58 -16.51
C SER A 245 4.76 -8.53 -17.56
N ALA A 246 6.01 -8.96 -17.33
CA ALA A 246 6.69 -9.92 -18.21
C ALA A 246 5.97 -11.29 -18.22
N TYR A 247 5.53 -11.75 -17.06
CA TYR A 247 4.77 -13.00 -16.92
C TYR A 247 3.45 -12.96 -17.71
N LEU A 248 2.65 -11.90 -17.51
CA LEU A 248 1.39 -11.73 -18.23
C LEU A 248 1.57 -11.54 -19.75
N ALA A 249 2.66 -10.91 -20.19
CA ALA A 249 2.97 -10.75 -21.60
C ALA A 249 3.35 -12.11 -22.26
N ARG A 250 4.07 -12.97 -21.55
CA ARG A 250 4.42 -14.33 -22.04
C ARG A 250 3.18 -15.21 -22.21
N GLU A 251 2.26 -15.16 -21.27
CA GLU A 251 1.00 -15.93 -21.37
C GLU A 251 0.16 -15.50 -22.58
N LYS A 252 0.04 -14.18 -22.83
CA LYS A 252 -0.65 -13.68 -24.03
C LYS A 252 0.00 -14.18 -25.33
N LYS A 253 1.35 -14.23 -25.38
CA LYS A 253 2.06 -14.78 -26.56
C LYS A 253 1.86 -16.29 -26.72
N SER A 254 1.80 -17.04 -25.62
CA SER A 254 1.53 -18.49 -25.64
C SER A 254 0.08 -18.79 -26.07
N GLY A 255 -0.90 -18.07 -25.51
CA GLY A 255 -2.31 -18.17 -25.91
C GLY A 255 -2.55 -17.72 -27.34
N PHE A 256 -1.86 -16.66 -27.80
CA PHE A 256 -1.95 -16.16 -29.17
C PHE A 256 -1.30 -17.11 -30.20
N ARG A 257 -0.19 -17.79 -29.86
CA ARG A 257 0.39 -18.86 -30.72
C ARG A 257 -0.56 -20.02 -30.92
N ASN A 258 -1.33 -20.38 -29.89
CA ASN A 258 -2.34 -21.43 -30.00
C ASN A 258 -3.62 -20.96 -30.76
N LEU A 259 -3.92 -19.64 -30.75
CA LEU A 259 -5.05 -19.06 -31.48
C LEU A 259 -4.69 -18.70 -32.91
N VAL A 260 -3.46 -18.26 -33.20
CA VAL A 260 -2.96 -17.97 -34.57
C VAL A 260 -2.80 -19.24 -35.41
N ALA A 261 -2.68 -20.40 -34.76
CA ALA A 261 -2.84 -21.70 -35.45
C ALA A 261 -4.29 -21.96 -35.88
N ALA A 262 -5.26 -21.18 -35.41
CA ALA A 262 -6.68 -21.37 -35.70
C ALA A 262 -7.34 -20.24 -36.52
N THR A 263 -6.80 -19.02 -36.58
CA THR A 263 -7.41 -17.92 -37.38
C THR A 263 -6.40 -16.80 -37.70
N GLN A 264 -6.09 -16.67 -39.00
CA GLN A 264 -5.52 -15.44 -39.54
C GLN A 264 -6.61 -14.38 -39.61
N HIS A 265 -6.56 -13.35 -38.79
CA HIS A 265 -6.92 -11.94 -39.09
C HIS A 265 -6.92 -11.08 -37.82
N SER A 266 -6.26 -9.93 -37.98
CA SER A 266 -6.51 -8.66 -37.31
C SER A 266 -5.75 -8.31 -36.02
N GLY A 267 -4.97 -7.23 -36.13
CA GLY A 267 -4.89 -6.15 -35.16
C GLY A 267 -3.72 -6.19 -34.16
N LYS A 268 -2.72 -5.37 -34.44
CA LYS A 268 -1.65 -4.96 -33.51
C LYS A 268 -2.21 -4.46 -32.18
N ALA A 269 -2.27 -5.30 -31.18
CA ALA A 269 -2.38 -4.88 -29.79
C ALA A 269 -1.03 -5.06 -29.12
N GLY A 270 -0.12 -4.12 -29.32
CA GLY A 270 1.14 -4.02 -28.59
C GLY A 270 0.84 -3.81 -27.11
N GLY A 271 1.00 -4.83 -26.29
CA GLY A 271 0.96 -4.72 -24.85
C GLY A 271 2.12 -3.85 -24.37
N ARG A 272 1.89 -2.53 -24.22
CA ARG A 272 2.88 -1.65 -23.57
C ARG A 272 3.08 -2.13 -22.14
N LEU A 273 4.32 -2.44 -21.77
CA LEU A 273 4.69 -2.62 -20.37
C LEU A 273 4.28 -1.34 -19.61
N ALA A 274 3.43 -1.48 -18.61
CA ALA A 274 3.13 -0.38 -17.71
C ALA A 274 4.27 -0.27 -16.69
N ILE A 275 5.30 0.48 -17.04
CA ILE A 275 6.46 0.72 -16.16
C ILE A 275 6.01 1.67 -15.05
N PRO A 276 6.12 1.31 -13.77
CA PRO A 276 5.77 2.19 -12.65
C PRO A 276 6.87 3.24 -12.45
N TRP A 277 6.85 4.29 -13.27
CA TRP A 277 7.85 5.36 -13.27
C TRP A 277 8.09 5.97 -11.88
N PHE A 278 7.03 6.08 -11.06
CA PHE A 278 7.11 6.65 -9.72
C PHE A 278 8.00 5.82 -8.78
N ALA A 279 8.11 4.49 -8.99
CA ALA A 279 8.99 3.64 -8.19
C ALA A 279 10.47 3.88 -8.50
N PHE A 280 10.80 4.15 -9.78
CA PHE A 280 12.18 4.52 -10.16
C PHE A 280 12.54 5.90 -9.62
N VAL A 281 11.61 6.86 -9.72
CA VAL A 281 11.81 8.21 -9.16
C VAL A 281 11.96 8.13 -7.64
N PHE A 282 11.17 7.31 -6.94
CA PHE A 282 11.34 7.07 -5.51
C PHE A 282 12.77 6.61 -5.16
N ILE A 283 13.30 5.61 -5.86
CA ILE A 283 14.67 5.11 -5.62
C ILE A 283 15.70 6.21 -5.90
N ALA A 284 15.53 6.99 -6.98
CA ALA A 284 16.40 8.10 -7.30
C ALA A 284 16.36 9.19 -6.21
N MET A 285 15.18 9.48 -5.65
CA MET A 285 15.03 10.46 -4.56
C MET A 285 15.64 9.97 -3.23
N VAL A 286 15.55 8.65 -2.92
CA VAL A 286 16.29 8.05 -1.80
C VAL A 286 17.80 8.25 -2.00
N GLY A 287 18.30 8.03 -3.23
CA GLY A 287 19.71 8.26 -3.56
C GLY A 287 20.12 9.71 -3.39
N LEU A 288 19.31 10.64 -3.86
CA LEU A 288 19.55 12.09 -3.72
C LEU A 288 19.60 12.52 -2.25
N ASN A 289 18.66 12.01 -1.44
CA ASN A 289 18.63 12.28 0.00
C ASN A 289 19.85 11.64 0.72
N SER A 290 20.22 10.42 0.32
CA SER A 290 21.39 9.72 0.87
C SER A 290 22.72 10.43 0.60
N ALA A 291 22.81 11.12 -0.53
CA ALA A 291 23.96 11.93 -0.90
C ALA A 291 24.05 13.27 -0.14
N ALA A 292 23.02 13.61 0.68
CA ALA A 292 22.91 14.84 1.46
C ALA A 292 23.13 16.13 0.62
N LEU A 293 22.70 16.12 -0.64
CA LEU A 293 22.91 17.23 -1.57
C LEU A 293 21.90 18.38 -1.38
N LEU A 294 20.81 18.14 -0.64
CA LEU A 294 19.76 19.11 -0.44
C LEU A 294 19.85 19.80 0.92
N PRO A 295 19.50 21.08 1.02
CA PRO A 295 19.37 21.79 2.29
C PRO A 295 18.33 21.08 3.19
N ARG A 296 18.61 21.03 4.50
CA ARG A 296 17.72 20.38 5.47
C ARG A 296 16.32 20.98 5.52
N ASP A 297 16.21 22.28 5.33
CA ASP A 297 14.91 22.98 5.31
C ASP A 297 14.04 22.50 4.15
N LEU A 298 14.62 22.36 2.96
CA LEU A 298 13.91 21.85 1.77
C LEU A 298 13.45 20.40 1.96
N VAL A 299 14.26 19.57 2.62
CA VAL A 299 13.88 18.20 2.98
C VAL A 299 12.72 18.21 3.97
N ALA A 300 12.75 19.08 4.98
CA ALA A 300 11.68 19.22 5.96
C ALA A 300 10.35 19.67 5.31
N ASP A 301 10.42 20.64 4.39
CA ASP A 301 9.26 21.10 3.61
C ASP A 301 8.70 19.99 2.73
N ALA A 302 9.57 19.22 2.07
CA ALA A 302 9.16 18.06 1.26
C ALA A 302 8.45 16.98 2.11
N ILE A 303 8.95 16.70 3.32
CA ILE A 303 8.33 15.78 4.27
C ILE A 303 6.99 16.30 4.78
N SER A 304 6.84 17.61 4.99
CA SER A 304 5.59 18.22 5.38
C SER A 304 4.56 18.11 4.24
N LEU A 305 4.97 18.44 3.02
CA LEU A 305 4.13 18.31 1.83
C LEU A 305 3.72 16.85 1.58
N ASP A 306 4.64 15.89 1.75
CA ASP A 306 4.36 14.46 1.69
C ASP A 306 3.22 14.07 2.63
N THR A 307 3.27 14.52 3.88
CA THR A 307 2.23 14.23 4.88
C THR A 307 0.86 14.72 4.41
N TRP A 308 0.76 15.92 3.85
CA TRP A 308 -0.47 16.45 3.30
C TRP A 308 -0.97 15.66 2.09
N LEU A 309 -0.10 15.35 1.15
CA LEU A 309 -0.46 14.62 -0.07
C LEU A 309 -0.94 13.20 0.24
N LEU A 310 -0.25 12.51 1.15
CA LEU A 310 -0.66 11.18 1.59
C LEU A 310 -1.97 11.21 2.36
N ALA A 311 -2.19 12.20 3.25
CA ALA A 311 -3.45 12.34 3.96
C ALA A 311 -4.61 12.63 2.99
N MET A 312 -4.42 13.49 1.98
CA MET A 312 -5.41 13.74 0.91
C MET A 312 -5.69 12.48 0.10
N ALA A 313 -4.66 11.72 -0.24
CA ALA A 313 -4.81 10.48 -0.98
C ALA A 313 -5.57 9.42 -0.16
N MET A 314 -5.29 9.31 1.15
CA MET A 314 -6.00 8.40 2.05
C MET A 314 -7.45 8.82 2.27
N ALA A 315 -7.73 10.11 2.41
CA ALA A 315 -9.08 10.64 2.45
C ALA A 315 -9.87 10.30 1.18
N ALA A 316 -9.25 10.53 0.00
CA ALA A 316 -9.84 10.23 -1.30
C ALA A 316 -10.07 8.72 -1.50
N LEU A 317 -9.15 7.89 -1.03
CA LEU A 317 -9.30 6.44 -1.02
C LEU A 317 -10.50 6.03 -0.18
N GLY A 318 -10.60 6.58 1.03
CA GLY A 318 -11.75 6.36 1.93
C GLY A 318 -13.08 6.77 1.29
N LEU A 319 -13.15 7.99 0.70
CA LEU A 319 -14.34 8.52 0.02
C LEU A 319 -14.83 7.60 -1.11
N THR A 320 -13.92 6.91 -1.79
CA THR A 320 -14.26 5.97 -2.88
C THR A 320 -14.44 4.52 -2.41
N THR A 321 -14.27 4.24 -1.12
CA THR A 321 -14.46 2.91 -0.54
C THR A 321 -15.90 2.71 -0.10
N HIS A 322 -16.68 1.95 -0.88
CA HIS A 322 -18.08 1.67 -0.61
C HIS A 322 -18.25 0.34 0.13
N LEU A 323 -18.86 0.38 1.31
CA LEU A 323 -19.24 -0.83 2.07
C LEU A 323 -20.17 -1.76 1.27
N SER A 324 -20.99 -1.19 0.41
CA SER A 324 -21.86 -1.95 -0.50
C SER A 324 -21.07 -2.77 -1.53
N ALA A 325 -19.92 -2.28 -2.01
CA ALA A 325 -19.06 -3.01 -2.95
C ALA A 325 -18.43 -4.25 -2.28
N ILE A 326 -18.03 -4.11 -1.01
CA ILE A 326 -17.53 -5.24 -0.20
C ILE A 326 -18.61 -6.32 -0.06
N ARG A 327 -19.85 -5.92 0.21
CA ARG A 327 -20.98 -6.85 0.32
C ARG A 327 -21.30 -7.54 -1.01
N ARG A 328 -21.26 -6.82 -2.14
CA ARG A 328 -21.52 -7.37 -3.49
C ARG A 328 -20.45 -8.32 -3.98
N ALA A 329 -19.17 -8.10 -3.62
CA ALA A 329 -18.09 -8.98 -3.99
C ALA A 329 -18.21 -10.37 -3.34
N GLY A 330 -19.09 -10.50 -2.35
CA GLY A 330 -19.28 -11.72 -1.59
C GLY A 330 -18.18 -11.97 -0.58
N ILE A 331 -18.28 -13.08 0.12
CA ILE A 331 -17.40 -13.43 1.24
C ILE A 331 -16.02 -13.96 0.79
N LYS A 332 -15.92 -14.50 -0.41
CA LYS A 332 -14.68 -15.18 -0.88
C LYS A 332 -13.43 -14.29 -0.90
N PRO A 333 -13.45 -13.04 -1.44
CA PRO A 333 -12.31 -12.14 -1.37
C PRO A 333 -11.89 -11.80 0.06
N LEU A 334 -12.87 -11.65 0.96
CA LEU A 334 -12.64 -11.37 2.36
C LEU A 334 -12.01 -12.58 3.08
N LEU A 335 -12.47 -13.80 2.80
CA LEU A 335 -11.88 -15.03 3.32
C LEU A 335 -10.46 -15.23 2.81
N LEU A 336 -10.20 -14.97 1.52
CA LEU A 336 -8.84 -14.99 0.99
C LEU A 336 -7.94 -14.02 1.75
N ALA A 337 -8.36 -12.76 1.88
CA ALA A 337 -7.60 -11.74 2.59
C ALA A 337 -7.39 -12.07 4.07
N MET A 338 -8.39 -12.68 4.73
CA MET A 338 -8.27 -13.18 6.10
C MET A 338 -7.20 -14.26 6.24
N LEU A 339 -7.15 -15.23 5.33
CA LEU A 339 -6.12 -16.26 5.34
C LEU A 339 -4.74 -15.69 5.03
N LEU A 340 -4.64 -14.72 4.10
CA LEU A 340 -3.39 -14.01 3.85
C LEU A 340 -2.95 -13.19 5.06
N PHE A 341 -3.88 -12.56 5.76
CA PHE A 341 -3.60 -11.84 6.99
C PHE A 341 -3.13 -12.78 8.11
N ALA A 342 -3.78 -13.93 8.28
CA ALA A 342 -3.32 -14.96 9.21
C ALA A 342 -1.91 -15.45 8.86
N TRP A 343 -1.62 -15.63 7.56
CA TRP A 343 -0.27 -15.95 7.09
C TRP A 343 0.73 -14.85 7.41
N LEU A 344 0.38 -13.57 7.19
CA LEU A 344 1.24 -12.44 7.51
C LEU A 344 1.56 -12.39 9.01
N VAL A 345 0.59 -12.69 9.87
CA VAL A 345 0.78 -12.74 11.33
C VAL A 345 1.63 -13.95 11.73
N ILE A 346 1.18 -15.17 11.42
CA ILE A 346 1.80 -16.40 11.92
C ILE A 346 3.06 -16.76 11.12
N GLY A 347 2.94 -16.77 9.79
CA GLY A 347 4.06 -17.05 8.89
C GLY A 347 5.13 -15.95 8.97
N GLY A 348 4.69 -14.71 9.24
CA GLY A 348 5.59 -13.60 9.49
C GLY A 348 6.49 -13.82 10.70
N VAL A 349 5.95 -14.27 11.83
CA VAL A 349 6.78 -14.64 13.00
C VAL A 349 7.75 -15.76 12.62
N ALA A 350 7.26 -16.82 11.97
CA ALA A 350 8.10 -17.96 11.61
C ALA A 350 9.25 -17.55 10.66
N ILE A 351 8.98 -16.74 9.63
CA ILE A 351 9.99 -16.26 8.68
C ILE A 351 10.98 -15.33 9.39
N ASN A 352 10.50 -14.41 10.24
CA ASN A 352 11.40 -13.52 10.99
C ASN A 352 12.33 -14.33 11.91
N CYS A 353 11.79 -15.26 12.70
CA CYS A 353 12.61 -16.11 13.57
C CYS A 353 13.61 -16.94 12.77
N PHE A 354 13.18 -17.57 11.67
CA PHE A 354 14.06 -18.38 10.83
C PHE A 354 15.21 -17.57 10.22
N VAL A 355 14.91 -16.41 9.64
CA VAL A 355 15.94 -15.57 9.00
C VAL A 355 16.87 -14.96 10.04
N MET A 356 16.33 -14.48 11.16
CA MET A 356 17.18 -13.93 12.23
C MET A 356 18.13 -14.98 12.83
N ALA A 357 17.67 -16.24 12.95
CA ALA A 357 18.55 -17.34 13.37
C ALA A 357 19.61 -17.73 12.32
N LEU A 358 19.40 -17.37 11.05
CA LEU A 358 20.35 -17.66 9.97
C LEU A 358 21.43 -16.58 9.83
N PHE A 359 21.09 -15.33 10.14
CA PHE A 359 21.97 -14.16 9.98
C PHE A 359 22.55 -13.63 11.31
N GLY A 360 22.03 -14.06 12.46
CA GLY A 360 22.52 -13.76 13.79
C GLY A 360 23.44 -14.86 14.27
#